data_08bfad1cd185a644f78cc75d9919d710
#
_entry.id   08bfad1cd185a644f78cc75d9919d710
#
_cell.length_a   1.000
_cell.length_b   1.000
_cell.length_c   1.000
_cell.angle_alpha   90.00
_cell.angle_beta   90.00
_cell.angle_gamma   90.00
#
_symmetry.space_group_name_H-M   'P 1'
#
loop_
_entity.id
_entity.type
_entity.pdbx_description
1 polymer ?
#
loop_
_entity_poly.entity_id
_entity_poly.type
_entity_poly.pdbx_seq_one_letter_code
_entity_poly.pdbx_strand_id
1 'polypeptide(L)'
;MVRDFPFSKDSPGEAHDHIHHESLWYSHGDVNGISFWHIGKTRGKIIHKKFLKSGPDEIATENEWISPAGKAQCSDTTRIRFFSLPDGGRGIDYRVTLRATHGDVKFGDTKEGSMGIRTHPALRLQGKVATGKAVNSGGVEGKGVWGKPAKWLYYWGKVDGATVGVGIFDHPSNPRHPTT
;
A
#
# COMPACT_ATOMS: atom_id res chain seq x y z
N MET A 1 -4.61 7.39 8.00
CA MET A 1 -3.22 7.72 7.65
C MET A 1 -3.20 8.42 6.30
N VAL A 2 -3.55 9.66 6.29
CA VAL A 2 -3.49 10.51 5.10
C VAL A 2 -2.23 11.35 5.24
N ARG A 3 -1.46 11.49 4.18
CA ARG A 3 -0.34 12.42 4.17
C ARG A 3 -0.87 13.87 4.20
N ASP A 4 -0.13 14.76 4.80
CA ASP A 4 -0.53 16.17 4.86
C ASP A 4 -0.31 16.86 3.51
N PHE A 5 0.91 16.87 3.01
CA PHE A 5 1.19 17.45 1.71
C PHE A 5 0.79 16.52 0.55
N PRO A 6 0.15 17.01 -0.51
CA PRO A 6 -0.30 18.38 -0.77
C PRO A 6 -1.75 18.68 -0.33
N PHE A 7 -2.39 17.83 0.49
CA PHE A 7 -3.82 17.87 0.78
C PHE A 7 -4.18 18.78 1.96
N SER A 8 -3.22 19.04 2.83
CA SER A 8 -3.37 19.94 3.98
C SER A 8 -2.09 20.74 4.21
N LYS A 9 -1.88 21.22 5.43
CA LYS A 9 -0.61 21.89 5.80
C LYS A 9 0.57 20.94 5.70
N ASP A 10 1.73 21.47 5.38
CA ASP A 10 2.98 20.72 5.42
C ASP A 10 3.38 20.39 6.85
N SER A 11 3.70 19.13 7.10
CA SER A 11 4.15 18.64 8.40
C SER A 11 5.67 18.45 8.43
N PRO A 12 6.34 18.67 9.56
CA PRO A 12 7.78 18.45 9.69
C PRO A 12 8.20 17.06 9.22
N GLY A 13 9.12 17.03 8.25
CA GLY A 13 9.66 15.79 7.68
C GLY A 13 8.75 15.11 6.65
N GLU A 14 7.62 15.71 6.27
CA GLU A 14 6.80 15.22 5.17
C GLU A 14 7.59 15.26 3.85
N ALA A 15 7.51 14.20 3.05
CA ALA A 15 8.16 14.15 1.75
C ALA A 15 7.28 14.83 0.70
N HIS A 16 7.84 15.72 -0.10
CA HIS A 16 7.14 16.43 -1.17
C HIS A 16 7.19 15.71 -2.51
N ASP A 17 8.09 14.75 -2.64
CA ASP A 17 8.10 13.80 -3.75
C ASP A 17 7.03 12.70 -3.55
N HIS A 18 6.81 11.89 -4.56
CA HIS A 18 5.90 10.74 -4.47
C HIS A 18 4.52 11.07 -3.88
N ILE A 19 3.90 12.16 -4.35
CA ILE A 19 2.59 12.62 -3.87
C ILE A 19 1.47 11.59 -4.05
N HIS A 20 1.67 10.61 -4.94
CA HIS A 20 0.78 9.47 -5.17
C HIS A 20 0.86 8.37 -4.09
N HIS A 21 1.80 8.47 -3.14
CA HIS A 21 1.86 7.56 -2.01
C HIS A 21 0.93 8.05 -0.90
N GLU A 22 -0.31 7.62 -0.92
CA GLU A 22 -1.38 8.07 -0.01
C GLU A 22 -2.00 6.92 0.75
N SER A 23 -2.17 7.05 2.06
CA SER A 23 -2.88 6.09 2.92
C SER A 23 -2.43 4.63 2.75
N LEU A 24 -3.33 3.79 2.27
CA LEU A 24 -3.12 2.39 1.93
C LEU A 24 -3.57 2.20 0.49
N TRP A 25 -2.72 1.64 -0.35
CA TRP A 25 -3.06 1.45 -1.77
C TRP A 25 -2.52 0.12 -2.31
N TYR A 26 -3.14 -0.33 -3.38
CA TYR A 26 -2.67 -1.42 -4.22
C TYR A 26 -2.52 -0.94 -5.65
N SER A 27 -1.37 -1.17 -6.25
CA SER A 27 -1.09 -0.80 -7.63
C SER A 27 0.14 -1.56 -8.13
N HIS A 28 0.51 -1.39 -9.41
CA HIS A 28 1.69 -2.04 -9.97
C HIS A 28 2.36 -1.17 -11.04
N GLY A 29 3.70 -1.21 -11.06
CA GLY A 29 4.52 -0.39 -11.94
C GLY A 29 4.60 -0.86 -13.40
N ASP A 30 4.19 -2.10 -13.68
CA ASP A 30 4.20 -2.67 -15.02
C ASP A 30 3.05 -3.67 -15.23
N VAL A 31 1.96 -3.20 -15.82
CA VAL A 31 0.83 -4.04 -16.24
C VAL A 31 0.65 -3.86 -17.74
N ASN A 32 0.97 -4.90 -18.52
CA ASN A 32 1.02 -4.85 -19.99
C ASN A 32 1.90 -3.70 -20.52
N GLY A 33 3.04 -3.42 -19.87
CA GLY A 33 3.94 -2.31 -20.23
C GLY A 33 3.47 -0.93 -19.73
N ILE A 34 2.42 -0.85 -18.93
CA ILE A 34 1.84 0.41 -18.43
C ILE A 34 2.04 0.52 -16.93
N SER A 35 2.60 1.63 -16.47
CA SER A 35 2.67 1.90 -15.03
C SER A 35 1.34 2.44 -14.50
N PHE A 36 0.80 1.75 -13.51
CA PHE A 36 -0.34 2.19 -12.70
C PHE A 36 0.08 2.72 -11.33
N TRP A 37 1.36 2.56 -10.99
CA TRP A 37 1.93 3.06 -9.73
C TRP A 37 2.15 4.58 -9.74
N HIS A 38 2.66 5.11 -10.83
CA HIS A 38 2.97 6.53 -10.97
C HIS A 38 1.78 7.32 -11.51
N ILE A 39 1.72 8.60 -11.16
CA ILE A 39 0.75 9.55 -11.72
C ILE A 39 1.32 10.25 -12.96
N GLY A 40 0.46 10.64 -13.89
CA GLY A 40 0.86 11.39 -15.08
C GLY A 40 0.02 11.08 -16.32
N LYS A 41 0.16 11.89 -17.34
CA LYS A 41 -0.63 11.78 -18.59
C LYS A 41 -0.36 10.49 -19.37
N THR A 42 0.85 9.92 -19.24
CA THR A 42 1.28 8.69 -19.91
C THR A 42 1.15 7.44 -19.00
N ARG A 43 0.47 7.57 -17.87
CA ARG A 43 0.31 6.51 -16.87
C ARG A 43 -1.11 5.99 -16.86
N GLY A 44 -1.25 4.72 -16.48
CA GLY A 44 -2.57 4.13 -16.27
C GLY A 44 -3.25 4.69 -15.03
N LYS A 45 -4.56 4.47 -14.95
CA LYS A 45 -5.39 4.87 -13.80
C LYS A 45 -6.25 3.71 -13.35
N ILE A 46 -6.40 3.55 -12.06
CA ILE A 46 -7.36 2.63 -11.45
C ILE A 46 -8.61 3.47 -11.13
N ILE A 47 -9.70 3.15 -11.80
CA ILE A 47 -10.95 3.91 -11.73
C ILE A 47 -11.97 3.13 -10.92
N HIS A 48 -12.46 3.75 -9.86
CA HIS A 48 -13.58 3.22 -9.09
C HIS A 48 -14.85 3.16 -9.96
N LYS A 49 -15.50 2.01 -10.00
CA LYS A 49 -16.73 1.79 -10.77
C LYS A 49 -17.96 1.79 -9.87
N LYS A 50 -17.92 1.02 -8.80
CA LYS A 50 -19.06 0.92 -7.85
C LYS A 50 -18.62 0.35 -6.51
N PHE A 51 -19.41 0.67 -5.49
CA PHE A 51 -19.38 -0.05 -4.24
C PHE A 51 -20.15 -1.37 -4.36
N LEU A 52 -19.52 -2.46 -3.94
CA LEU A 52 -20.16 -3.76 -3.76
C LEU A 52 -20.67 -3.90 -2.32
N LYS A 53 -19.99 -3.25 -1.38
CA LYS A 53 -20.39 -3.12 0.02
C LYS A 53 -19.86 -1.80 0.58
N SER A 54 -20.65 -1.14 1.41
CA SER A 54 -20.23 0.03 2.19
C SER A 54 -20.91 -0.03 3.56
N GLY A 55 -20.13 -0.31 4.59
CA GLY A 55 -20.56 -0.48 5.96
C GLY A 55 -19.50 0.00 6.95
N PRO A 56 -19.81 -0.01 8.24
CA PRO A 56 -18.91 0.52 9.27
C PRO A 56 -17.64 -0.31 9.46
N ASP A 57 -17.69 -1.58 9.13
CA ASP A 57 -16.61 -2.55 9.33
C ASP A 57 -16.04 -3.13 8.02
N GLU A 58 -16.67 -2.80 6.86
CA GLU A 58 -16.24 -3.33 5.58
C GLU A 58 -16.60 -2.40 4.42
N ILE A 59 -15.62 -2.20 3.54
CA ILE A 59 -15.79 -1.56 2.24
C ILE A 59 -15.35 -2.56 1.16
N ALA A 60 -16.18 -2.75 0.13
CA ALA A 60 -15.81 -3.52 -1.05
C ALA A 60 -16.14 -2.72 -2.31
N THR A 61 -15.19 -2.67 -3.24
CA THR A 61 -15.30 -1.90 -4.48
C THR A 61 -14.97 -2.76 -5.68
N GLU A 62 -15.52 -2.40 -6.82
CA GLU A 62 -15.09 -2.85 -8.14
C GLU A 62 -14.40 -1.71 -8.85
N ASN A 63 -13.22 -1.98 -9.39
CA ASN A 63 -12.38 -1.00 -10.04
C ASN A 63 -11.94 -1.52 -11.42
N GLU A 64 -11.58 -0.59 -12.30
CA GLU A 64 -11.10 -0.87 -13.64
C GLU A 64 -9.77 -0.18 -13.89
N TRP A 65 -8.81 -0.91 -14.45
CA TRP A 65 -7.46 -0.44 -14.76
C TRP A 65 -7.41 0.04 -16.18
N ILE A 66 -7.34 1.36 -16.37
CA ILE A 66 -7.47 2.03 -17.68
C ILE A 66 -6.12 2.56 -18.12
N SER A 67 -5.72 2.23 -19.35
CA SER A 67 -4.52 2.76 -20.00
C SER A 67 -4.64 4.26 -20.28
N PRO A 68 -3.53 4.97 -20.59
CA PRO A 68 -3.57 6.37 -21.01
C PRO A 68 -4.43 6.63 -22.26
N ALA A 69 -4.58 5.62 -23.13
CA ALA A 69 -5.42 5.67 -24.31
C ALA A 69 -6.91 5.38 -24.03
N GLY A 70 -7.30 5.26 -22.75
CA GLY A 70 -8.69 4.98 -22.37
C GLY A 70 -9.12 3.51 -22.51
N LYS A 71 -8.19 2.60 -22.82
CA LYS A 71 -8.49 1.16 -22.98
C LYS A 71 -8.34 0.44 -21.65
N ALA A 72 -9.38 -0.31 -21.24
CA ALA A 72 -9.33 -1.19 -20.07
C ALA A 72 -8.31 -2.32 -20.27
N GLN A 73 -7.54 -2.59 -19.24
CA GLN A 73 -6.52 -3.65 -19.17
C GLN A 73 -7.00 -4.83 -18.34
N CYS A 74 -7.53 -4.56 -17.18
CA CYS A 74 -8.08 -5.56 -16.26
C CYS A 74 -9.04 -4.88 -15.29
N SER A 75 -9.68 -5.66 -14.46
CA SER A 75 -10.47 -5.18 -13.33
C SER A 75 -9.98 -5.77 -12.01
N ASP A 76 -10.36 -5.15 -10.90
CA ASP A 76 -10.19 -5.72 -9.58
C ASP A 76 -11.46 -5.60 -8.73
N THR A 77 -11.51 -6.45 -7.71
CA THR A 77 -12.37 -6.25 -6.55
C THR A 77 -11.46 -6.06 -5.35
N THR A 78 -11.52 -4.87 -4.76
CA THR A 78 -10.82 -4.56 -3.51
C THR A 78 -11.80 -4.65 -2.35
N ARG A 79 -11.43 -5.42 -1.32
CA ARG A 79 -12.19 -5.56 -0.07
C ARG A 79 -11.31 -5.17 1.10
N ILE A 80 -11.82 -4.29 1.95
CA ILE A 80 -11.15 -3.78 3.15
C ILE A 80 -12.07 -4.05 4.34
N ARG A 81 -11.61 -4.86 5.29
CA ARG A 81 -12.33 -5.10 6.54
C ARG A 81 -11.55 -4.50 7.70
N PHE A 82 -12.28 -3.84 8.58
CA PHE A 82 -11.73 -3.21 9.78
C PHE A 82 -12.15 -3.98 11.01
N PHE A 83 -11.23 -4.18 11.94
CA PHE A 83 -11.53 -4.86 13.21
C PHE A 83 -10.64 -4.33 14.34
N SER A 84 -11.14 -4.46 15.57
CA SER A 84 -10.39 -4.12 16.77
C SER A 84 -9.56 -5.31 17.22
N LEU A 85 -8.38 -5.02 17.76
CA LEU A 85 -7.53 -5.99 18.43
C LEU A 85 -7.72 -5.92 19.95
N PRO A 86 -7.46 -7.02 20.70
CA PRO A 86 -7.67 -7.06 22.14
C PRO A 86 -6.91 -6.02 22.95
N ASP A 87 -5.77 -5.57 22.43
CA ASP A 87 -4.87 -4.57 23.03
C ASP A 87 -5.25 -3.10 22.70
N GLY A 88 -6.41 -2.89 22.07
CA GLY A 88 -6.85 -1.58 21.60
C GLY A 88 -6.27 -1.18 20.24
N GLY A 89 -5.48 -2.03 19.64
CA GLY A 89 -5.02 -1.86 18.26
C GLY A 89 -6.14 -2.01 17.24
N ARG A 90 -5.83 -1.70 16.00
CA ARG A 90 -6.76 -1.86 14.86
C ARG A 90 -6.15 -2.72 13.78
N GLY A 91 -6.93 -3.64 13.25
CA GLY A 91 -6.55 -4.48 12.13
C GLY A 91 -7.29 -4.10 10.86
N ILE A 92 -6.63 -4.30 9.73
CA ILE A 92 -7.19 -4.15 8.39
C ILE A 92 -6.88 -5.44 7.63
N ASP A 93 -7.93 -6.15 7.21
CA ASP A 93 -7.81 -7.24 6.22
C ASP A 93 -8.02 -6.59 4.84
N TYR A 94 -6.95 -6.58 4.04
CA TYR A 94 -6.92 -5.94 2.73
C TYR A 94 -6.76 -7.00 1.65
N ARG A 95 -7.81 -7.21 0.86
CA ARG A 95 -7.85 -8.23 -0.19
C ARG A 95 -8.10 -7.59 -1.55
N VAL A 96 -7.25 -7.91 -2.51
CA VAL A 96 -7.43 -7.54 -3.92
C VAL A 96 -7.57 -8.80 -4.76
N THR A 97 -8.62 -8.87 -5.57
CA THR A 97 -8.82 -9.93 -6.54
C THR A 97 -8.75 -9.33 -7.94
N LEU A 98 -7.67 -9.61 -8.64
CA LEU A 98 -7.48 -9.18 -10.03
C LEU A 98 -8.18 -10.13 -11.00
N ARG A 99 -8.74 -9.58 -12.08
CA ARG A 99 -9.40 -10.34 -13.15
C ARG A 99 -8.96 -9.85 -14.52
N ALA A 100 -8.55 -10.75 -15.37
CA ALA A 100 -8.20 -10.51 -16.77
C ALA A 100 -9.47 -10.39 -17.62
N THR A 101 -10.25 -9.31 -17.40
CA THR A 101 -11.56 -9.10 -18.02
C THR A 101 -11.50 -8.58 -19.46
N HIS A 102 -10.32 -8.15 -19.91
CA HIS A 102 -10.13 -7.50 -21.23
C HIS A 102 -9.00 -8.13 -22.06
N GLY A 103 -8.78 -9.42 -21.90
CA GLY A 103 -7.71 -10.18 -22.53
C GLY A 103 -6.58 -10.51 -21.56
N ASP A 104 -5.47 -10.98 -22.09
CA ASP A 104 -4.31 -11.39 -21.28
C ASP A 104 -3.73 -10.22 -20.51
N VAL A 105 -3.36 -10.48 -19.25
CA VAL A 105 -2.75 -9.48 -18.36
C VAL A 105 -1.42 -10.00 -17.87
N LYS A 106 -0.37 -9.26 -18.19
CA LYS A 106 0.99 -9.53 -17.72
C LYS A 106 1.40 -8.49 -16.68
N PHE A 107 1.70 -8.94 -15.47
CA PHE A 107 2.38 -8.16 -14.46
C PHE A 107 3.89 -8.36 -14.65
N GLY A 108 4.58 -7.30 -15.07
CA GLY A 108 6.02 -7.32 -15.31
C GLY A 108 6.82 -7.23 -14.02
N ASP A 109 8.12 -7.45 -14.12
CA ASP A 109 9.03 -7.28 -12.99
C ASP A 109 9.31 -5.80 -12.76
N THR A 110 9.10 -5.34 -11.52
CA THR A 110 9.28 -3.94 -11.14
C THR A 110 9.47 -3.82 -9.63
N LYS A 111 10.24 -2.83 -9.20
CA LYS A 111 10.34 -2.47 -7.79
C LYS A 111 9.07 -1.76 -7.25
N GLU A 112 8.16 -1.35 -8.15
CA GLU A 112 6.98 -0.53 -7.85
C GLU A 112 5.71 -1.40 -7.80
N GLY A 113 5.55 -2.12 -6.74
CA GLY A 113 4.40 -3.00 -6.52
C GLY A 113 4.54 -3.80 -5.24
N SER A 114 3.46 -4.32 -4.71
CA SER A 114 2.07 -4.17 -5.17
C SER A 114 1.23 -3.38 -4.18
N MET A 115 1.49 -3.53 -2.87
CA MET A 115 0.81 -2.83 -1.78
C MET A 115 1.74 -1.82 -1.12
N GLY A 116 1.23 -0.65 -0.81
CA GLY A 116 1.96 0.36 -0.06
C GLY A 116 1.12 0.96 1.05
N ILE A 117 1.80 1.41 2.10
CA ILE A 117 1.19 2.13 3.20
C ILE A 117 2.01 3.38 3.52
N ARG A 118 1.34 4.53 3.56
CA ARG A 118 1.94 5.78 4.00
C ARG A 118 1.84 5.89 5.51
N THR A 119 2.98 5.92 6.17
CA THR A 119 3.04 6.09 7.63
C THR A 119 3.43 7.52 8.01
N HIS A 120 3.29 7.86 9.28
CA HIS A 120 3.80 9.13 9.83
C HIS A 120 5.31 9.24 9.60
N PRO A 121 5.85 10.45 9.27
CA PRO A 121 7.29 10.64 9.00
C PRO A 121 8.22 10.18 10.11
N ALA A 122 7.80 10.27 11.37
CA ALA A 122 8.59 9.81 12.52
C ALA A 122 8.84 8.30 12.53
N LEU A 123 8.02 7.49 11.85
CA LEU A 123 8.22 6.03 11.74
C LEU A 123 9.27 5.64 10.69
N ARG A 124 9.87 6.59 10.01
CA ARG A 124 11.00 6.33 9.10
C ARG A 124 12.20 5.81 9.86
N LEU A 125 13.03 5.00 9.19
CA LEU A 125 14.30 4.51 9.74
C LEU A 125 15.43 5.54 9.64
N GLN A 126 15.23 6.64 8.92
CA GLN A 126 16.21 7.71 8.72
C GLN A 126 15.55 9.03 8.35
N GLY A 127 16.26 10.12 8.64
CA GLY A 127 15.80 11.50 8.41
C GLY A 127 15.72 12.30 9.70
N LYS A 128 15.51 13.62 9.59
CA LYS A 128 15.56 14.54 10.73
C LYS A 128 14.54 14.24 11.83
N VAL A 129 13.36 13.75 11.47
CA VAL A 129 12.26 13.44 12.42
C VAL A 129 12.12 11.95 12.69
N ALA A 130 13.02 11.12 12.15
CA ALA A 130 12.93 9.68 12.24
C ALA A 130 13.21 9.19 13.67
N THR A 131 12.29 8.43 14.23
CA THR A 131 12.43 7.67 15.46
C THR A 131 12.20 6.18 15.25
N GLY A 132 11.92 5.81 13.98
CA GLY A 132 11.46 4.51 13.58
C GLY A 132 12.49 3.41 13.79
N LYS A 133 11.97 2.25 14.16
CA LYS A 133 12.66 0.96 14.16
C LYS A 133 11.87 -0.02 13.31
N ALA A 134 12.52 -1.04 12.81
CA ALA A 134 11.85 -2.10 12.04
C ALA A 134 12.45 -3.45 12.37
N VAL A 135 11.64 -4.49 12.28
CA VAL A 135 12.04 -5.89 12.34
C VAL A 135 11.10 -6.73 11.47
N ASN A 136 11.62 -7.77 10.85
CA ASN A 136 10.81 -8.71 10.08
C ASN A 136 10.80 -10.12 10.72
N SER A 137 9.98 -11.01 10.16
CA SER A 137 9.83 -12.39 10.65
C SER A 137 11.09 -13.25 10.57
N GLY A 138 12.11 -12.81 9.88
CA GLY A 138 13.43 -13.46 9.82
C GLY A 138 14.41 -12.93 10.86
N GLY A 139 13.98 -12.01 11.75
CA GLY A 139 14.83 -11.38 12.77
C GLY A 139 15.77 -10.30 12.20
N VAL A 140 15.58 -9.90 10.94
CA VAL A 140 16.36 -8.81 10.33
C VAL A 140 15.82 -7.48 10.84
N GLU A 141 16.72 -6.58 11.24
CA GLU A 141 16.37 -5.29 11.86
C GLU A 141 16.80 -4.07 11.02
N GLY A 142 16.15 -2.95 11.31
CA GLY A 142 16.48 -1.64 10.77
C GLY A 142 16.45 -1.60 9.25
N LYS A 143 17.44 -0.97 8.62
CA LYS A 143 17.51 -0.83 7.15
C LYS A 143 17.69 -2.17 6.42
N GLY A 144 18.16 -3.20 7.09
CA GLY A 144 18.36 -4.53 6.52
C GLY A 144 17.06 -5.21 6.08
N VAL A 145 15.89 -4.77 6.55
CA VAL A 145 14.59 -5.35 6.19
C VAL A 145 14.21 -5.08 4.72
N TRP A 146 14.79 -4.04 4.11
CA TRP A 146 14.48 -3.66 2.75
C TRP A 146 14.84 -4.76 1.74
N GLY A 147 13.90 -5.08 0.85
CA GLY A 147 14.10 -6.10 -0.19
C GLY A 147 14.28 -7.52 0.34
N LYS A 148 13.86 -7.82 1.58
CA LYS A 148 13.95 -9.16 2.16
C LYS A 148 12.58 -9.80 2.25
N PRO A 149 12.38 -11.01 1.67
CA PRO A 149 11.15 -11.76 1.84
C PRO A 149 10.86 -12.02 3.32
N ALA A 150 9.64 -11.78 3.74
CA ALA A 150 9.24 -11.96 5.13
C ALA A 150 7.73 -12.22 5.26
N LYS A 151 7.35 -13.07 6.22
CA LYS A 151 5.94 -13.36 6.52
C LYS A 151 5.23 -12.16 7.14
N TRP A 152 5.98 -11.30 7.83
CA TRP A 152 5.51 -10.04 8.37
C TRP A 152 6.67 -9.06 8.54
N LEU A 153 6.32 -7.79 8.54
CA LEU A 153 7.22 -6.67 8.79
C LEU A 153 6.56 -5.72 9.78
N TYR A 154 7.28 -5.30 10.81
CA TYR A 154 6.79 -4.40 11.84
C TYR A 154 7.68 -3.16 11.93
N TYR A 155 7.06 -1.98 11.87
CA TYR A 155 7.66 -0.67 12.12
C TYR A 155 7.06 -0.06 13.37
N TRP A 156 7.88 0.55 14.23
CA TRP A 156 7.40 1.29 15.39
C TRP A 156 8.33 2.46 15.70
N GLY A 157 7.82 3.47 16.44
CA GLY A 157 8.56 4.66 16.83
C GLY A 157 7.74 5.58 17.70
N LYS A 158 8.31 6.73 18.01
CA LYS A 158 7.63 7.77 18.80
C LYS A 158 6.92 8.76 17.86
N VAL A 159 5.63 8.97 18.11
CA VAL A 159 4.81 9.99 17.47
C VAL A 159 4.10 10.74 18.58
N ASP A 160 4.33 12.04 18.71
CA ASP A 160 3.75 12.91 19.74
C ASP A 160 3.90 12.35 21.17
N GLY A 161 5.07 11.79 21.47
CA GLY A 161 5.37 11.20 22.77
C GLY A 161 4.88 9.77 22.98
N ALA A 162 3.92 9.29 22.20
CA ALA A 162 3.41 7.92 22.27
C ALA A 162 4.25 6.95 21.41
N THR A 163 4.35 5.71 21.84
CA THR A 163 4.88 4.65 20.96
C THR A 163 3.75 4.10 20.11
N VAL A 164 3.93 4.18 18.80
CA VAL A 164 2.98 3.63 17.83
C VAL A 164 3.70 2.68 16.89
N GLY A 165 2.98 1.73 16.30
CA GLY A 165 3.56 0.77 15.37
C GLY A 165 2.58 0.37 14.27
N VAL A 166 3.13 -0.14 13.18
CA VAL A 166 2.40 -0.68 12.03
C VAL A 166 3.01 -2.03 11.66
N GLY A 167 2.20 -3.06 11.66
CA GLY A 167 2.57 -4.39 11.17
C GLY A 167 1.91 -4.67 9.82
N ILE A 168 2.66 -5.25 8.89
CA ILE A 168 2.16 -5.77 7.64
C ILE A 168 2.39 -7.28 7.65
N PHE A 169 1.34 -8.05 7.42
CA PHE A 169 1.37 -9.52 7.41
C PHE A 169 1.06 -10.00 5.99
N ASP A 170 1.98 -10.76 5.42
CA ASP A 170 1.79 -11.40 4.13
C ASP A 170 0.98 -12.70 4.31
N HIS A 171 -0.18 -12.78 3.67
CA HIS A 171 -1.05 -13.94 3.84
C HIS A 171 -0.49 -15.16 3.11
N PRO A 172 -0.51 -16.37 3.70
CA PRO A 172 0.06 -17.58 3.10
C PRO A 172 -0.51 -17.96 1.72
N SER A 173 -1.70 -17.49 1.38
CA SER A 173 -2.30 -17.73 0.06
C SER A 173 -1.90 -16.70 -1.00
N ASN A 174 -1.12 -15.68 -0.65
CA ASN A 174 -0.64 -14.72 -1.62
C ASN A 174 0.35 -15.38 -2.60
N PRO A 175 0.34 -14.99 -3.88
CA PRO A 175 1.34 -15.44 -4.83
C PRO A 175 2.75 -15.15 -4.31
N ARG A 176 3.65 -16.15 -4.40
CA ARG A 176 5.06 -16.06 -4.00
C ARG A 176 5.29 -15.80 -2.49
N HIS A 177 4.31 -16.11 -1.63
CA HIS A 177 4.49 -16.01 -0.18
C HIS A 177 5.73 -16.78 0.33
N PRO A 178 6.58 -16.21 1.22
CA PRO A 178 6.57 -14.81 1.63
C PRO A 178 7.23 -13.91 0.59
N THR A 179 6.63 -12.73 0.38
CA THR A 179 7.15 -11.75 -0.59
C THR A 179 8.00 -10.65 0.08
N THR A 180 8.62 -9.81 -0.74
CA THR A 180 9.36 -8.60 -0.33
C THR A 180 8.44 -7.40 -0.30
#